data_b7c2b4fb1c037b68bcecefc334b44b1e
#
_entry.id   b7c2b4fb1c037b68bcecefc334b44b1e
#
_cell.length_a   1.000
_cell.length_b   1.000
_cell.length_c   1.000
_cell.angle_alpha   90.00
_cell.angle_beta   90.00
_cell.angle_gamma   90.00
#
_symmetry.space_group_name_H-M   'P 1'
#
loop_
_entity.id
_entity.type
_entity.pdbx_description
1 polymer ?
#
loop_
_entity_poly.entity_id
_entity_poly.type
_entity_poly.pdbx_seq_one_letter_code
_entity_poly.pdbx_strand_id
1 'polypeptide(L)'
;MDRKKLQHLNFSDSETVKKNKSKKFKHQNFIAGIVPYLRGPYSTMYVRRPWTIRQYAGFSTAEDSNAFYRRNLEGGQKGLSVAFDLATHRGYDSDHERVEGDVGKAGVAIDSIEDMKILFDQIPLDKMSVSMTMN
;
A
#
# COMPACT_ATOMS: atom_id res chain seq x y z
N MET A 1 -7.74 -5.99 12.73
CA MET A 1 -7.21 -7.10 13.53
C MET A 1 -7.38 -6.75 15.01
N ASP A 2 -8.17 -7.51 15.74
CA ASP A 2 -8.46 -7.20 17.13
C ASP A 2 -7.26 -7.59 18.02
N ARG A 3 -6.61 -6.58 18.62
CA ARG A 3 -5.43 -6.78 19.49
C ARG A 3 -5.74 -7.68 20.70
N LYS A 4 -7.01 -7.76 21.13
CA LYS A 4 -7.44 -8.61 22.25
C LYS A 4 -7.23 -10.12 21.96
N LYS A 5 -7.24 -10.52 20.68
CA LYS A 5 -7.00 -11.91 20.28
C LYS A 5 -5.54 -12.35 20.39
N LEU A 6 -4.61 -11.43 20.58
CA LEU A 6 -3.17 -11.71 20.70
C LEU A 6 -2.67 -11.75 22.15
N GLN A 7 -3.51 -11.42 23.13
CA GLN A 7 -3.11 -11.34 24.55
C GLN A 7 -2.68 -12.70 25.14
N HIS A 8 -3.11 -13.81 24.52
CA HIS A 8 -2.70 -15.15 24.95
C HIS A 8 -1.36 -15.63 24.37
N LEU A 9 -0.78 -14.86 23.43
CA LEU A 9 0.52 -15.19 22.87
C LEU A 9 1.63 -14.69 23.81
N ASN A 10 2.07 -15.56 24.68
CA ASN A 10 3.21 -15.29 25.56
C ASN A 10 4.50 -15.71 24.88
N PHE A 11 5.20 -14.75 24.26
CA PHE A 11 6.49 -14.99 23.60
C PHE A 11 7.65 -15.16 24.57
N SER A 12 7.46 -14.85 25.86
CA SER A 12 8.52 -14.94 26.87
C SER A 12 8.92 -16.38 27.21
N ASP A 13 8.00 -17.33 26.99
CA ASP A 13 8.20 -18.73 27.37
C ASP A 13 8.47 -19.67 26.20
N SER A 14 8.65 -19.14 24.99
CA SER A 14 9.01 -20.00 23.86
C SER A 14 10.39 -20.62 24.09
N GLU A 15 10.51 -21.93 23.91
CA GLU A 15 11.78 -22.64 23.99
C GLU A 15 12.85 -22.06 23.05
N THR A 16 12.42 -21.47 21.94
CA THR A 16 13.27 -20.80 20.97
C THR A 16 13.96 -19.57 21.57
N VAL A 17 13.26 -18.80 22.40
CA VAL A 17 13.82 -17.64 23.11
C VAL A 17 14.80 -18.11 24.19
N LYS A 18 14.49 -19.22 24.90
CA LYS A 18 15.37 -19.83 25.93
C LYS A 18 16.67 -20.38 25.33
N LYS A 19 16.60 -21.06 24.18
CA LYS A 19 17.78 -21.59 23.48
C LYS A 19 18.73 -20.52 22.96
N ASN A 20 18.21 -19.33 22.59
CA ASN A 20 19.01 -18.23 22.05
C ASN A 20 19.57 -17.28 23.11
N LYS A 21 19.18 -17.38 24.38
CA LYS A 21 19.69 -16.53 25.46
C LYS A 21 21.20 -16.60 25.67
N SER A 22 21.84 -17.67 25.26
CA SER A 22 23.29 -17.84 25.39
C SER A 22 24.12 -17.24 24.26
N LYS A 23 23.50 -16.95 23.10
CA LYS A 23 24.19 -16.37 21.94
C LYS A 23 23.87 -14.86 21.86
N LYS A 24 24.82 -14.02 22.28
CA LYS A 24 24.72 -12.56 22.05
C LYS A 24 25.06 -12.26 20.59
N PHE A 25 24.05 -11.93 19.81
CA PHE A 25 24.26 -11.45 18.44
C PHE A 25 24.47 -9.94 18.46
N LYS A 26 25.43 -9.44 17.68
CA LYS A 26 25.75 -8.00 17.59
C LYS A 26 24.51 -7.15 17.26
N HIS A 27 23.61 -7.67 16.41
CA HIS A 27 22.41 -6.96 15.98
C HIS A 27 21.30 -6.87 17.04
N GLN A 28 21.38 -7.57 18.15
CA GLN A 28 20.35 -7.52 19.21
C GLN A 28 20.28 -6.15 19.90
N ASN A 29 21.40 -5.43 19.95
CA ASN A 29 21.50 -4.11 20.59
C ASN A 29 21.30 -2.94 19.62
N PHE A 30 21.05 -3.20 18.33
CA PHE A 30 20.80 -2.14 17.39
C PHE A 30 19.40 -1.54 17.59
N ILE A 31 19.34 -0.22 17.53
CA ILE A 31 18.12 0.59 17.70
C ILE A 31 17.62 1.00 16.31
N ALA A 32 16.30 1.06 16.12
CA ALA A 32 15.72 1.59 14.91
C ALA A 32 16.09 3.08 14.74
N GLY A 33 16.33 3.52 13.50
CA GLY A 33 16.70 4.89 13.19
C GLY A 33 18.19 5.22 13.34
N ILE A 34 19.04 4.25 13.69
CA ILE A 34 20.49 4.42 13.82
C ILE A 34 21.21 3.49 12.83
N VAL A 35 22.29 3.99 12.24
CA VAL A 35 23.16 3.21 11.34
C VAL A 35 23.64 1.95 12.06
N PRO A 36 23.61 0.79 11.42
CA PRO A 36 23.36 0.47 10.03
C PRO A 36 21.89 0.18 9.66
N TYR A 37 20.93 0.74 10.37
CA TYR A 37 19.47 0.67 10.11
C TYR A 37 18.85 -0.75 10.06
N LEU A 38 19.42 -1.71 10.75
CA LEU A 38 18.97 -3.11 10.74
C LEU A 38 17.55 -3.29 11.31
N ARG A 39 17.08 -2.33 12.09
CA ARG A 39 15.72 -2.33 12.66
C ARG A 39 14.81 -1.28 12.02
N GLY A 40 15.21 -0.72 10.88
CA GLY A 40 14.46 0.25 10.09
C GLY A 40 14.97 1.68 10.23
N PRO A 41 14.58 2.55 9.28
CA PRO A 41 15.15 3.90 9.14
C PRO A 41 14.65 4.91 10.17
N TYR A 42 13.59 4.62 10.93
CA TYR A 42 13.01 5.55 11.89
C TYR A 42 13.02 4.97 13.30
N SER A 43 13.27 5.80 14.30
CA SER A 43 13.22 5.40 15.73
C SER A 43 11.83 4.90 16.17
N THR A 44 10.77 5.32 15.47
CA THR A 44 9.38 4.99 15.75
C THR A 44 8.85 3.83 14.92
N MET A 45 9.74 3.03 14.28
CA MET A 45 9.34 1.89 13.44
C MET A 45 8.36 0.98 14.17
N TYR A 46 7.19 0.73 13.52
CA TYR A 46 6.11 -0.14 13.99
C TYR A 46 5.47 0.22 15.34
N VAL A 47 5.99 1.20 16.05
CA VAL A 47 5.47 1.62 17.36
C VAL A 47 4.31 2.60 17.18
N ARG A 48 4.53 3.67 16.44
CA ARG A 48 3.52 4.73 16.21
C ARG A 48 2.61 4.41 15.03
N ARG A 49 3.18 3.86 13.96
CA ARG A 49 2.47 3.44 12.73
C ARG A 49 2.93 2.04 12.37
N PRO A 50 2.17 0.98 12.69
CA PRO A 50 2.65 -0.38 12.55
C PRO A 50 2.94 -0.75 11.09
N TRP A 51 2.00 -0.56 10.17
CA TRP A 51 2.14 -0.76 8.73
C TRP A 51 0.96 -0.14 8.00
N THR A 52 1.10 0.05 6.70
CA THR A 52 0.03 0.49 5.81
C THR A 52 -0.45 -0.70 4.98
N ILE A 53 -1.73 -1.03 5.08
CA ILE A 53 -2.36 -1.96 4.16
C ILE A 53 -2.63 -1.19 2.87
N ARG A 54 -2.04 -1.66 1.78
CA ARG A 54 -2.13 -1.04 0.46
C ARG A 54 -2.33 -2.13 -0.58
N GLN A 55 -3.27 -1.93 -1.49
CA GLN A 55 -3.52 -2.82 -2.61
C GLN A 55 -3.25 -2.08 -3.92
N TYR A 56 -2.52 -2.70 -4.82
CA TYR A 56 -2.35 -2.24 -6.19
C TYR A 56 -3.58 -2.66 -6.97
N ALA A 57 -4.35 -1.72 -7.45
CA ALA A 57 -5.61 -1.97 -8.12
C ALA A 57 -5.98 -0.82 -9.05
N GLY A 58 -6.67 -1.16 -10.13
CA GLY A 58 -7.31 -0.27 -11.07
C GLY A 58 -8.23 -1.11 -11.96
N PHE A 59 -9.37 -0.55 -12.28
CA PHE A 59 -10.37 -1.21 -13.10
C PHE A 59 -10.74 -0.27 -14.25
N SER A 60 -11.21 -0.79 -15.31
CA SER A 60 -11.61 -0.18 -16.57
C SER A 60 -11.86 1.34 -16.54
N THR A 61 -12.77 1.80 -15.68
CA THR A 61 -13.16 3.21 -15.58
C THR A 61 -12.72 3.84 -14.26
N ALA A 62 -12.68 5.18 -14.23
CA ALA A 62 -12.37 5.94 -13.01
C ALA A 62 -13.45 5.73 -11.94
N GLU A 63 -14.71 5.63 -12.33
CA GLU A 63 -15.86 5.42 -11.44
C GLU A 63 -15.78 4.05 -10.75
N ASP A 64 -15.54 2.99 -11.50
CA ASP A 64 -15.43 1.63 -10.96
C ASP A 64 -14.25 1.52 -9.99
N SER A 65 -13.13 2.12 -10.36
CA SER A 65 -11.93 2.18 -9.53
C SER A 65 -12.17 2.99 -8.25
N ASN A 66 -12.84 4.13 -8.33
CA ASN A 66 -13.23 4.93 -7.16
C ASN A 66 -14.12 4.14 -6.21
N ALA A 67 -15.16 3.48 -6.74
CA ALA A 67 -16.08 2.67 -5.93
C ALA A 67 -15.34 1.54 -5.20
N PHE A 68 -14.38 0.90 -5.85
CA PHE A 68 -13.53 -0.11 -5.26
C PHE A 68 -12.63 0.45 -4.16
N TYR A 69 -11.97 1.57 -4.40
CA TYR A 69 -11.09 2.21 -3.42
C TYR A 69 -11.84 2.63 -2.17
N ARG A 70 -12.98 3.28 -2.32
CA ARG A 70 -13.81 3.72 -1.19
C ARG A 70 -14.24 2.54 -0.32
N ARG A 71 -14.74 1.46 -0.93
CA ARG A 71 -15.11 0.23 -0.21
C ARG A 71 -13.93 -0.38 0.57
N ASN A 72 -12.73 -0.39 -0.02
CA ASN A 72 -11.54 -0.91 0.66
C ASN A 72 -11.06 -0.01 1.81
N LEU A 73 -11.16 1.31 1.65
CA LEU A 73 -10.87 2.26 2.73
C LEU A 73 -11.82 2.08 3.91
N GLU A 74 -13.12 1.87 3.66
CA GLU A 74 -14.11 1.51 4.68
C GLU A 74 -13.74 0.18 5.37
N GLY A 75 -13.22 -0.77 4.62
CA GLY A 75 -12.70 -2.06 5.13
C GLY A 75 -11.39 -1.96 5.93
N GLY A 76 -10.81 -0.76 6.04
CA GLY A 76 -9.61 -0.52 6.86
C GLY A 76 -8.29 -0.41 6.09
N GLN A 77 -8.30 -0.35 4.77
CA GLN A 77 -7.13 -0.01 3.98
C GLN A 77 -6.66 1.41 4.33
N LYS A 78 -5.35 1.66 4.32
CA LYS A 78 -4.75 2.93 4.75
C LYS A 78 -3.91 3.62 3.67
N GLY A 79 -3.87 3.07 2.49
CA GLY A 79 -3.19 3.65 1.34
C GLY A 79 -3.68 3.05 0.04
N LEU A 80 -3.52 3.77 -1.04
CA LEU A 80 -3.91 3.37 -2.36
C LEU A 80 -2.68 3.21 -3.25
N SER A 81 -2.73 2.24 -4.15
CA SER A 81 -1.75 2.11 -5.24
C SER A 81 -2.53 1.94 -6.54
N VAL A 82 -2.47 2.97 -7.38
CA VAL A 82 -3.25 3.02 -8.62
C VAL A 82 -2.56 2.21 -9.70
N ALA A 83 -3.31 1.29 -10.29
CA ALA A 83 -2.93 0.60 -11.51
C ALA A 83 -3.57 1.31 -12.70
N PHE A 84 -2.76 1.92 -13.55
CA PHE A 84 -3.21 2.48 -14.81
C PHE A 84 -3.27 1.40 -15.89
N ASP A 85 -4.09 1.61 -16.90
CA ASP A 85 -4.17 0.72 -18.06
C ASP A 85 -3.00 0.93 -19.03
N LEU A 86 -2.93 0.10 -20.05
CA LEU A 86 -1.84 0.13 -21.03
C LEU A 86 -1.87 1.38 -21.91
N ALA A 87 -3.05 1.91 -22.23
CA ALA A 87 -3.20 3.14 -23.00
C ALA A 87 -2.61 4.33 -22.25
N THR A 88 -3.00 4.51 -21.00
CA THR A 88 -2.48 5.56 -20.11
C THR A 88 -0.97 5.45 -19.92
N HIS A 89 -0.42 4.24 -19.72
CA HIS A 89 1.03 4.05 -19.60
C HIS A 89 1.80 4.45 -20.85
N ARG A 90 1.22 4.30 -22.02
CA ARG A 90 1.82 4.68 -23.31
C ARG A 90 1.62 6.15 -23.65
N GLY A 91 0.79 6.88 -22.88
CA GLY A 91 0.47 8.27 -23.13
C GLY A 91 -0.48 8.49 -24.31
N TYR A 92 -1.37 7.54 -24.52
CA TYR A 92 -2.44 7.65 -25.51
C TYR A 92 -3.79 7.82 -24.82
N ASP A 93 -4.64 8.67 -25.40
CA ASP A 93 -6.04 8.77 -25.04
C ASP A 93 -6.81 7.53 -25.51
N SER A 94 -7.92 7.24 -24.88
CA SER A 94 -8.68 6.01 -25.08
C SER A 94 -9.25 5.85 -26.50
N ASP A 95 -9.37 6.94 -27.25
CA ASP A 95 -9.88 6.95 -28.63
C ASP A 95 -8.78 6.77 -29.71
N HIS A 96 -7.52 6.65 -29.28
CA HIS A 96 -6.40 6.53 -30.20
C HIS A 96 -6.35 5.13 -30.84
N GLU A 97 -6.19 5.07 -32.18
CA GLU A 97 -6.18 3.82 -32.96
C GLU A 97 -5.19 2.75 -32.48
N ARG A 98 -4.03 3.17 -31.89
CA ARG A 98 -2.97 2.26 -31.43
C ARG A 98 -3.29 1.54 -30.13
N VAL A 99 -4.33 1.91 -29.44
CA VAL A 99 -4.72 1.32 -28.15
C VAL A 99 -6.07 0.64 -28.20
N GLU A 100 -6.60 0.43 -29.41
CA GLU A 100 -7.81 -0.35 -29.61
C GLU A 100 -7.69 -1.72 -28.95
N GLY A 101 -8.60 -1.99 -28.04
CA GLY A 101 -8.62 -3.23 -27.25
C GLY A 101 -7.67 -3.27 -26.03
N ASP A 102 -6.88 -2.23 -25.75
CA ASP A 102 -6.01 -2.12 -24.58
C ASP A 102 -6.60 -1.22 -23.49
N VAL A 103 -7.58 -0.39 -23.85
CA VAL A 103 -8.23 0.56 -22.95
C VAL A 103 -8.96 -0.15 -21.80
N GLY A 104 -8.71 0.27 -20.57
CA GLY A 104 -9.29 -0.32 -19.37
C GLY A 104 -8.80 -1.72 -19.03
N LYS A 105 -7.82 -2.25 -19.76
CA LYS A 105 -7.19 -3.53 -19.46
C LYS A 105 -6.03 -3.38 -18.49
N ALA A 106 -6.02 -4.24 -17.48
CA ALA A 106 -5.00 -4.31 -16.41
C ALA A 106 -4.90 -3.04 -15.55
N GLY A 107 -5.85 -2.12 -15.64
CA GLY A 107 -5.87 -0.90 -14.86
C GLY A 107 -6.97 0.05 -15.28
N VAL A 108 -6.95 1.25 -14.70
CA VAL A 108 -7.89 2.32 -14.98
C VAL A 108 -7.40 3.17 -16.14
N ALA A 109 -8.28 3.45 -17.11
CA ALA A 109 -8.05 4.40 -18.18
C ALA A 109 -8.18 5.84 -17.65
N ILE A 110 -7.20 6.68 -17.94
CA ILE A 110 -7.15 8.09 -17.58
C ILE A 110 -6.75 8.90 -18.81
N ASP A 111 -7.68 9.65 -19.35
CA ASP A 111 -7.48 10.49 -20.51
C ASP A 111 -7.27 11.96 -20.12
N SER A 112 -7.80 12.34 -18.95
CA SER A 112 -7.81 13.73 -18.54
C SER A 112 -7.72 13.92 -17.02
N ILE A 113 -7.56 15.19 -16.61
CA ILE A 113 -7.63 15.57 -15.19
C ILE A 113 -9.04 15.32 -14.60
N GLU A 114 -10.09 15.30 -15.43
CA GLU A 114 -11.43 15.02 -14.94
C GLU A 114 -11.57 13.57 -14.49
N ASP A 115 -10.97 12.62 -15.20
CA ASP A 115 -10.91 11.22 -14.78
C ASP A 115 -10.17 11.06 -13.44
N MET A 116 -9.09 11.82 -13.25
CA MET A 116 -8.38 11.83 -11.96
C MET A 116 -9.24 12.42 -10.83
N LYS A 117 -10.05 13.43 -11.10
CA LYS A 117 -11.00 13.96 -10.11
C LYS A 117 -12.05 12.92 -9.73
N ILE A 118 -12.60 12.21 -10.72
CA ILE A 118 -13.54 11.12 -10.50
C ILE A 118 -12.88 9.98 -9.70
N LEU A 119 -11.68 9.58 -10.10
CA LEU A 119 -10.94 8.50 -9.46
C LEU A 119 -10.74 8.73 -7.96
N PHE A 120 -10.50 9.98 -7.55
CA PHE A 120 -10.25 10.34 -6.15
C PHE A 120 -11.43 11.04 -5.47
N ASP A 121 -12.61 11.07 -6.12
CA ASP A 121 -13.78 11.68 -5.50
C ASP A 121 -14.11 11.07 -4.14
N GLN A 122 -14.37 11.93 -3.15
CA GLN A 122 -14.65 11.55 -1.76
C GLN A 122 -13.56 10.71 -1.05
N ILE A 123 -12.36 10.64 -1.59
CA ILE A 123 -11.22 10.01 -0.92
C ILE A 123 -10.42 11.08 -0.17
N PRO A 124 -10.22 10.94 1.16
CA PRO A 124 -9.53 11.95 1.96
C PRO A 124 -8.01 11.91 1.70
N LEU A 125 -7.56 12.57 0.64
CA LEU A 125 -6.14 12.58 0.22
C LEU A 125 -5.19 13.21 1.25
N ASP A 126 -5.72 14.01 2.16
CA ASP A 126 -4.97 14.55 3.31
C ASP A 126 -4.59 13.48 4.35
N LYS A 127 -5.32 12.36 4.36
CA LYS A 127 -5.14 11.25 5.32
C LYS A 127 -4.62 9.97 4.68
N MET A 128 -4.75 9.84 3.36
CA MET A 128 -4.38 8.64 2.62
C MET A 128 -3.11 8.87 1.81
N SER A 129 -2.20 7.92 1.87
CA SER A 129 -1.06 7.92 0.96
C SER A 129 -1.45 7.26 -0.36
N VAL A 130 -1.10 7.88 -1.47
CA VAL A 130 -1.34 7.37 -2.81
C VAL A 130 -0.01 7.09 -3.48
N SER A 131 0.09 5.95 -4.14
CA SER A 131 1.20 5.56 -5.01
C SER A 131 0.64 5.39 -6.42
N MET A 132 1.35 5.89 -7.39
CA MET A 132 1.04 5.75 -8.81
C MET A 132 2.28 5.19 -9.50
N THR A 133 2.11 4.15 -10.29
CA THR A 133 3.21 3.57 -11.06
C THR A 133 3.03 3.96 -12.51
N MET A 134 4.00 4.71 -13.03
CA MET A 134 4.13 5.09 -14.44
C MET A 134 5.44 4.53 -14.98
N ASN A 135 5.39 3.87 -16.12
CA ASN A 135 6.57 3.30 -16.79
C ASN A 135 7.00 4.18 -17.96
#